data_6a3422638ff3737b96c392b2b3e07b32
#
_entry.id   6a3422638ff3737b96c392b2b3e07b32
#
_cell.length_a   1.000
_cell.length_b   1.000
_cell.length_c   1.000
_cell.angle_alpha   90.00
_cell.angle_beta   90.00
_cell.angle_gamma   90.00
#
_symmetry.space_group_name_H-M   'P 1'
#
loop_
_entity.id
_entity.type
_entity.pdbx_description
1 polymer ?
#
loop_
_entity_poly.entity_id
_entity_poly.type
_entity_poly.pdbx_seq_one_letter_code
_entity_poly.pdbx_strand_id
1 'polypeptide(L)'
;MTPPAHFVRSPRGGAGLLWGGPAGVLNAEAHRHPEHPHHRRRPDHHRPACEFDYSGAQACKALREEGYRVILVNSNPATIMTDPGMADATYIEPITWQMVEKIIEKERPDALLPTMGGQTALNCALDLHKYGVLAKYGVEMIGANEHAIEKAEDRLKFKDAMTGIGLHSAKSGIAHSMEEALAVQRRIVQEIGGTGFPMVIRPSFTLGGTGGGIAYNPEEFEEICKRGLDLSPTNELLIEESLIGWKEYEMEVVRDKADNCIIVCSIENLDPMGIHTGDSITVAPAQTLTDKEYQLMRNASIAILREIGVDTGGSNVQFSIDPKTGRMVVIEMNPRVSRSSALASKATGFPIAKVAAKLAVGYTLDELKNDITGGATPASFEPSIDYVVTKIPRFAFEKFPAADSHLTTQMKSVGEVMAMGRTFQESFQKALRGLETGIDGLTERSTDRDEIIEEIGEPAPSASSTLPMPSASV
;
A
#
# COMPACT_ATOMS: atom_id res chain seq x y z
N MET A 1 -19.78 27.65 4.37
CA MET A 1 -20.49 26.91 3.31
C MET A 1 -21.20 25.76 3.98
N THR A 2 -22.49 25.62 3.77
CA THR A 2 -23.28 24.49 4.29
C THR A 2 -22.94 23.26 3.48
N PRO A 3 -22.76 22.05 4.09
CA PRO A 3 -22.52 20.81 3.34
C PRO A 3 -23.64 20.54 2.34
N PRO A 4 -23.36 19.91 1.20
CA PRO A 4 -24.37 19.62 0.19
C PRO A 4 -25.51 18.78 0.76
N ALA A 5 -26.71 19.02 0.26
CA ALA A 5 -28.00 18.55 0.79
C ALA A 5 -28.27 17.04 0.71
N HIS A 6 -27.26 16.22 0.39
CA HIS A 6 -27.39 14.76 0.26
C HIS A 6 -26.96 13.97 1.52
N PHE A 7 -26.32 14.61 2.47
CA PHE A 7 -26.12 14.05 3.80
C PHE A 7 -27.16 14.66 4.74
N VAL A 8 -28.26 13.95 4.94
CA VAL A 8 -29.28 14.37 5.91
C VAL A 8 -28.62 14.35 7.29
N ARG A 9 -28.34 15.52 7.84
CA ARG A 9 -27.98 15.67 9.25
C ARG A 9 -29.07 15.01 10.07
N SER A 10 -28.74 13.89 10.73
CA SER A 10 -29.59 13.41 11.82
C SER A 10 -29.74 14.55 12.84
N PRO A 11 -30.93 14.79 13.40
CA PRO A 11 -31.14 15.79 14.44
C PRO A 11 -30.33 15.58 15.72
N ARG A 12 -29.53 14.49 15.78
CA ARG A 12 -28.68 14.10 16.90
C ARG A 12 -27.17 14.27 16.63
N GLY A 13 -26.76 14.95 15.54
CA GLY A 13 -25.36 15.09 15.17
C GLY A 13 -24.81 13.75 14.65
N GLY A 14 -24.68 13.61 13.31
CA GLY A 14 -24.19 12.37 12.70
C GLY A 14 -22.86 11.91 13.33
N ALA A 15 -22.76 10.63 13.67
CA ALA A 15 -21.58 10.02 14.25
C ALA A 15 -20.92 9.07 13.23
N GLY A 16 -19.64 9.25 12.98
CA GLY A 16 -18.85 8.38 12.11
C GLY A 16 -17.86 7.52 12.90
N LEU A 17 -17.75 6.25 12.55
CA LEU A 17 -16.76 5.33 13.11
C LEU A 17 -15.51 5.33 12.23
N LEU A 18 -14.37 5.70 12.81
CA LEU A 18 -13.05 5.70 12.20
C LEU A 18 -12.19 4.58 12.76
N TRP A 19 -11.33 4.03 11.91
CA TRP A 19 -10.41 2.96 12.25
C TRP A 19 -8.97 3.44 12.24
N GLY A 20 -8.22 3.05 13.29
CA GLY A 20 -6.77 3.10 13.26
C GLY A 20 -6.21 1.74 12.86
N GLY A 21 -5.27 1.71 11.92
CA GLY A 21 -4.53 0.50 11.58
C GLY A 21 -3.70 -0.01 12.76
N PRO A 22 -3.25 -1.28 12.76
CA PRO A 22 -2.38 -1.80 13.79
C PRO A 22 -1.01 -1.11 13.70
N ALA A 23 -0.77 -0.15 14.55
CA ALA A 23 0.57 0.31 14.82
C ALA A 23 1.26 -0.80 15.63
N GLY A 24 2.36 -1.31 15.12
CA GLY A 24 3.13 -2.34 15.80
C GLY A 24 3.54 -1.88 17.20
N VAL A 25 3.26 -2.66 18.19
CA VAL A 25 3.61 -2.39 19.56
C VAL A 25 4.56 -3.37 20.13
N LEU A 26 5.48 -2.79 20.82
CA LEU A 26 6.37 -3.38 21.81
C LEU A 26 5.61 -3.73 23.09
N ASN A 27 5.94 -4.94 23.62
CA ASN A 27 5.68 -5.42 24.97
C ASN A 27 4.25 -5.77 25.36
N ALA A 28 3.88 -7.01 25.06
CA ALA A 28 3.02 -7.74 25.98
C ALA A 28 3.91 -8.61 26.88
N GLU A 29 4.04 -8.24 28.13
CA GLU A 29 4.48 -9.19 29.16
C GLU A 29 3.53 -10.37 29.17
N ALA A 30 4.12 -11.57 29.06
CA ALA A 30 3.41 -12.82 29.00
C ALA A 30 2.73 -13.12 30.32
N HIS A 31 1.41 -13.07 30.35
CA HIS A 31 0.67 -13.89 31.31
C HIS A 31 0.65 -15.34 30.84
N ARG A 32 1.41 -16.17 31.55
CA ARG A 32 1.49 -17.61 31.33
C ARG A 32 0.13 -18.24 31.61
N HIS A 33 -0.40 -18.94 30.61
CA HIS A 33 -1.31 -20.08 30.79
C HIS A 33 -0.69 -21.34 30.19
N PRO A 34 -0.87 -22.53 30.83
CA PRO A 34 -0.06 -23.69 30.56
C PRO A 34 -0.50 -24.48 29.31
N GLU A 35 0.51 -24.91 28.59
CA GLU A 35 0.68 -26.10 27.78
C GLU A 35 -0.44 -26.60 26.87
N HIS A 36 -0.27 -26.24 25.55
CA HIS A 36 -0.43 -27.21 24.48
C HIS A 36 0.80 -27.16 23.55
N PRO A 37 1.44 -28.30 23.22
CA PRO A 37 2.64 -28.35 22.40
C PRO A 37 2.29 -28.25 20.91
N HIS A 38 3.17 -27.58 20.15
CA HIS A 38 3.24 -27.50 18.71
C HIS A 38 2.40 -26.42 17.99
N HIS A 39 2.67 -25.15 18.31
CA HIS A 39 2.73 -24.12 17.29
C HIS A 39 3.89 -23.19 17.64
N ARG A 40 5.01 -23.31 16.93
CA ARG A 40 6.05 -22.26 16.91
C ARG A 40 5.38 -21.02 16.32
N ARG A 41 4.92 -20.13 17.18
CA ARG A 41 4.55 -18.77 16.76
C ARG A 41 5.81 -18.13 16.19
N ARG A 42 5.80 -17.84 14.89
CA ARG A 42 6.78 -16.93 14.30
C ARG A 42 6.58 -15.56 14.96
N PRO A 43 7.66 -14.77 15.19
CA PRO A 43 7.54 -13.40 15.67
C PRO A 43 6.59 -12.64 14.75
N ASP A 44 5.58 -12.00 15.32
CA ASP A 44 4.72 -11.08 14.57
C ASP A 44 5.60 -9.97 14.02
N HIS A 45 5.61 -9.82 12.70
CA HIS A 45 6.37 -8.79 12.03
C HIS A 45 5.75 -7.43 12.37
N HIS A 46 6.41 -6.68 13.23
CA HIS A 46 6.05 -5.30 13.52
C HIS A 46 6.28 -4.46 12.27
N ARG A 47 5.20 -4.10 11.56
CA ARG A 47 5.26 -3.19 10.43
C ARG A 47 5.17 -1.76 10.94
N PRO A 48 6.01 -0.82 10.48
CA PRO A 48 5.83 0.60 10.78
C PRO A 48 4.45 1.05 10.26
N ALA A 49 3.70 1.75 11.07
CA ALA A 49 2.33 2.15 10.78
C ALA A 49 2.06 3.65 11.04
N CYS A 50 3.13 4.44 11.26
CA CYS A 50 3.00 5.87 11.54
C CYS A 50 2.31 6.65 10.43
N GLU A 51 2.38 6.19 9.19
CA GLU A 51 1.70 6.80 8.05
C GLU A 51 0.17 6.62 8.13
N PHE A 52 -0.29 5.48 8.63
CA PHE A 52 -1.73 5.27 8.89
C PHE A 52 -2.19 6.08 10.09
N ASP A 53 -1.36 6.22 11.12
CA ASP A 53 -1.64 7.09 12.27
C ASP A 53 -1.81 8.55 11.83
N TYR A 54 -0.93 9.03 10.94
CA TYR A 54 -1.06 10.35 10.35
C TYR A 54 -2.38 10.48 9.58
N SER A 55 -2.68 9.53 8.70
CA SER A 55 -3.87 9.56 7.86
C SER A 55 -5.15 9.55 8.70
N GLY A 56 -5.23 8.70 9.72
CA GLY A 56 -6.36 8.64 10.62
C GLY A 56 -6.50 9.89 11.48
N ALA A 57 -5.40 10.45 11.99
CA ALA A 57 -5.43 11.70 12.75
C ALA A 57 -5.92 12.87 11.89
N GLN A 58 -5.50 12.96 10.62
CA GLN A 58 -5.98 13.98 9.69
C GLN A 58 -7.48 13.81 9.37
N ALA A 59 -7.94 12.57 9.22
CA ALA A 59 -9.36 12.29 9.02
C ALA A 59 -10.21 12.68 10.23
N CYS A 60 -9.78 12.32 11.45
CA CYS A 60 -10.44 12.76 12.69
C CYS A 60 -10.59 14.27 12.75
N LYS A 61 -9.50 15.00 12.50
CA LYS A 61 -9.51 16.48 12.50
C LYS A 61 -10.47 17.03 11.46
N ALA A 62 -10.37 16.53 10.21
CA ALA A 62 -11.20 17.00 9.10
C ALA A 62 -12.71 16.81 9.38
N LEU A 63 -13.10 15.63 9.89
CA LEU A 63 -14.49 15.33 10.18
C LEU A 63 -15.02 16.13 11.36
N ARG A 64 -14.22 16.33 12.41
CA ARG A 64 -14.60 17.17 13.55
C ARG A 64 -14.72 18.65 13.16
N GLU A 65 -13.85 19.17 12.30
CA GLU A 65 -13.97 20.52 11.72
C GLU A 65 -15.31 20.71 10.99
N GLU A 66 -15.82 19.66 10.33
CA GLU A 66 -17.13 19.65 9.68
C GLU A 66 -18.31 19.44 10.66
N GLY A 67 -18.02 19.26 11.96
CA GLY A 67 -19.02 19.11 13.01
C GLY A 67 -19.56 17.69 13.20
N TYR A 68 -18.87 16.68 12.66
CA TYR A 68 -19.22 15.29 12.92
C TYR A 68 -18.69 14.82 14.28
N ARG A 69 -19.48 13.98 14.95
CA ARG A 69 -19.01 13.22 16.11
C ARG A 69 -18.18 12.04 15.63
N VAL A 70 -16.93 11.94 16.06
CA VAL A 70 -15.98 10.92 15.63
C VAL A 70 -15.80 9.87 16.72
N ILE A 71 -16.00 8.61 16.36
CA ILE A 71 -15.73 7.43 17.19
C ILE A 71 -14.57 6.68 16.58
N LEU A 72 -13.48 6.57 17.32
CA LEU A 72 -12.25 5.91 16.87
C LEU A 72 -12.10 4.52 17.50
N VAL A 73 -11.76 3.53 16.68
CA VAL A 73 -11.34 2.19 17.14
C VAL A 73 -9.90 1.96 16.69
N ASN A 74 -9.02 1.62 17.60
CA ASN A 74 -7.62 1.30 17.33
C ASN A 74 -7.13 0.25 18.33
N SER A 75 -6.36 -0.73 17.88
CA SER A 75 -5.80 -1.75 18.77
C SER A 75 -4.52 -1.30 19.48
N ASN A 76 -3.95 -0.17 19.09
CA ASN A 76 -2.73 0.37 19.67
C ASN A 76 -3.01 1.56 20.59
N PRO A 77 -2.69 1.47 21.90
CA PRO A 77 -2.88 2.57 22.83
C PRO A 77 -1.84 3.70 22.69
N ALA A 78 -0.74 3.47 21.97
CA ALA A 78 0.42 4.36 21.92
C ALA A 78 0.57 5.01 20.53
N THR A 79 -0.52 5.50 19.96
CA THR A 79 -0.50 6.23 18.69
C THR A 79 -1.04 7.64 18.87
N ILE A 80 -0.69 8.54 17.94
CA ILE A 80 -1.23 9.90 17.91
C ILE A 80 -2.76 9.92 17.74
N MET A 81 -3.33 8.92 17.08
CA MET A 81 -4.79 8.82 16.90
C MET A 81 -5.52 8.61 18.21
N THR A 82 -4.92 7.88 19.16
CA THR A 82 -5.54 7.56 20.46
C THR A 82 -5.29 8.61 21.52
N ASP A 83 -4.62 9.71 21.16
CA ASP A 83 -4.45 10.85 22.08
C ASP A 83 -5.81 11.42 22.51
N PRO A 84 -5.94 11.80 23.80
CA PRO A 84 -7.12 12.45 24.29
C PRO A 84 -7.50 13.70 23.48
N GLY A 85 -8.76 13.80 23.06
CA GLY A 85 -9.24 14.91 22.26
C GLY A 85 -9.07 14.76 20.74
N MET A 86 -8.46 13.67 20.24
CA MET A 86 -8.40 13.39 18.81
C MET A 86 -9.77 12.98 18.26
N ALA A 87 -10.49 12.13 18.99
CA ALA A 87 -11.86 11.72 18.69
C ALA A 87 -12.80 12.04 19.86
N ASP A 88 -14.11 12.00 19.65
CA ASP A 88 -15.11 12.21 20.70
C ASP A 88 -15.31 10.97 21.57
N ALA A 89 -15.03 9.79 21.00
CA ALA A 89 -14.92 8.52 21.74
C ALA A 89 -13.80 7.69 21.13
N THR A 90 -12.93 7.12 21.98
CA THR A 90 -11.82 6.28 21.55
C THR A 90 -11.92 4.91 22.23
N TYR A 91 -11.89 3.86 21.40
CA TYR A 91 -11.90 2.47 21.83
C TYR A 91 -10.57 1.82 21.48
N ILE A 92 -9.85 1.38 22.50
CA ILE A 92 -8.59 0.63 22.36
C ILE A 92 -8.95 -0.84 22.49
N GLU A 93 -9.31 -1.47 21.39
CA GLU A 93 -9.86 -2.81 21.34
C GLU A 93 -9.34 -3.58 20.13
N PRO A 94 -9.37 -4.92 20.15
CA PRO A 94 -9.07 -5.73 18.98
C PRO A 94 -10.00 -5.39 17.81
N ILE A 95 -9.41 -5.20 16.62
CA ILE A 95 -10.15 -4.88 15.40
C ILE A 95 -10.69 -6.18 14.81
N THR A 96 -11.77 -6.68 15.41
CA THR A 96 -12.55 -7.83 14.94
C THR A 96 -14.02 -7.42 14.81
N TRP A 97 -14.74 -8.02 13.89
CA TRP A 97 -16.12 -7.65 13.64
C TRP A 97 -17.01 -7.81 14.88
N GLN A 98 -16.75 -8.83 15.75
CA GLN A 98 -17.50 -9.05 16.97
C GLN A 98 -17.33 -7.94 18.01
N MET A 99 -16.09 -7.42 18.12
CA MET A 99 -15.80 -6.31 19.04
C MET A 99 -16.39 -5.02 18.51
N VAL A 100 -16.24 -4.81 17.21
CA VAL A 100 -16.76 -3.58 16.55
C VAL A 100 -18.28 -3.59 16.52
N GLU A 101 -18.96 -4.73 16.38
CA GLU A 101 -20.41 -4.82 16.55
C GLU A 101 -20.87 -4.28 17.92
N LYS A 102 -20.17 -4.63 19.00
CA LYS A 102 -20.49 -4.10 20.34
C LYS A 102 -20.33 -2.59 20.44
N ILE A 103 -19.31 -2.04 19.77
CA ILE A 103 -19.08 -0.59 19.72
C ILE A 103 -20.20 0.07 18.90
N ILE A 104 -20.55 -0.48 17.74
CA ILE A 104 -21.65 0.00 16.89
C ILE A 104 -22.99 -0.05 17.67
N GLU A 105 -23.23 -1.13 18.41
CA GLU A 105 -24.44 -1.27 19.23
C GLU A 105 -24.54 -0.17 20.29
N LYS A 106 -23.41 0.15 20.93
CA LYS A 106 -23.33 1.17 21.98
C LYS A 106 -23.40 2.60 21.45
N GLU A 107 -22.62 2.90 20.43
CA GLU A 107 -22.39 4.25 19.94
C GLU A 107 -23.37 4.68 18.86
N ARG A 108 -23.97 3.72 18.13
CA ARG A 108 -24.94 3.94 17.05
C ARG A 108 -24.45 4.94 16.01
N PRO A 109 -23.29 4.72 15.38
CA PRO A 109 -22.81 5.58 14.31
C PRO A 109 -23.73 5.49 13.09
N ASP A 110 -23.81 6.58 12.33
CA ASP A 110 -24.54 6.60 11.04
C ASP A 110 -23.69 6.05 9.91
N ALA A 111 -22.34 6.17 10.01
CA ALA A 111 -21.42 5.78 8.97
C ALA A 111 -20.14 5.13 9.50
N LEU A 112 -19.52 4.28 8.67
CA LEU A 112 -18.24 3.63 8.87
C LEU A 112 -17.27 4.04 7.76
N LEU A 113 -16.10 4.61 8.12
CA LEU A 113 -15.03 4.99 7.20
C LEU A 113 -13.82 4.04 7.36
N PRO A 114 -13.73 2.94 6.59
CA PRO A 114 -12.65 1.96 6.74
C PRO A 114 -11.36 2.32 6.00
N THR A 115 -11.41 3.25 5.06
CA THR A 115 -10.33 3.54 4.11
C THR A 115 -9.12 4.27 4.72
N MET A 116 -9.17 4.61 6.02
CA MET A 116 -8.08 5.27 6.75
C MET A 116 -7.27 4.32 7.64
N GLY A 117 -7.71 3.08 7.83
CA GLY A 117 -7.14 2.12 8.78
C GLY A 117 -6.37 0.95 8.15
N GLY A 118 -5.93 1.09 6.90
CA GLY A 118 -5.18 0.04 6.19
C GLY A 118 -6.00 -1.23 5.96
N GLN A 119 -5.31 -2.33 5.64
CA GLN A 119 -5.93 -3.59 5.27
C GLN A 119 -6.81 -4.20 6.38
N THR A 120 -6.39 -4.07 7.63
CA THR A 120 -7.13 -4.60 8.78
C THR A 120 -8.53 -3.97 8.88
N ALA A 121 -8.64 -2.67 8.63
CA ALA A 121 -9.92 -1.97 8.65
C ALA A 121 -10.82 -2.39 7.48
N LEU A 122 -10.27 -2.53 6.26
CA LEU A 122 -11.03 -3.02 5.10
C LEU A 122 -11.57 -4.42 5.34
N ASN A 123 -10.73 -5.34 5.81
CA ASN A 123 -11.14 -6.72 6.07
C ASN A 123 -12.26 -6.80 7.12
N CYS A 124 -12.13 -6.04 8.20
CA CYS A 124 -13.17 -6.03 9.21
C CYS A 124 -14.47 -5.35 8.73
N ALA A 125 -14.39 -4.34 7.87
CA ALA A 125 -15.58 -3.73 7.26
C ALA A 125 -16.31 -4.72 6.34
N LEU A 126 -15.57 -5.52 5.55
CA LEU A 126 -16.16 -6.62 4.77
C LEU A 126 -16.81 -7.68 5.67
N ASP A 127 -16.17 -8.06 6.77
CA ASP A 127 -16.76 -8.99 7.74
C ASP A 127 -18.04 -8.41 8.37
N LEU A 128 -18.05 -7.15 8.79
CA LEU A 128 -19.25 -6.48 9.32
C LEU A 128 -20.39 -6.47 8.30
N HIS A 129 -20.09 -6.24 7.02
CA HIS A 129 -21.07 -6.34 5.94
C HIS A 129 -21.57 -7.77 5.78
N LYS A 130 -20.65 -8.73 5.64
CA LYS A 130 -20.92 -10.16 5.45
C LYS A 130 -21.80 -10.77 6.54
N TYR A 131 -21.57 -10.40 7.79
CA TYR A 131 -22.36 -10.88 8.94
C TYR A 131 -23.61 -10.04 9.21
N GLY A 132 -23.93 -9.07 8.33
CA GLY A 132 -25.16 -8.28 8.39
C GLY A 132 -25.18 -7.23 9.50
N VAL A 133 -24.05 -6.95 10.14
CA VAL A 133 -23.96 -5.99 11.26
C VAL A 133 -24.32 -4.58 10.80
N LEU A 134 -23.76 -4.14 9.65
CA LEU A 134 -24.02 -2.81 9.11
C LEU A 134 -25.53 -2.61 8.81
N ALA A 135 -26.15 -3.57 8.16
CA ALA A 135 -27.59 -3.53 7.87
C ALA A 135 -28.44 -3.57 9.14
N LYS A 136 -28.08 -4.38 10.15
CA LYS A 136 -28.76 -4.49 11.44
C LYS A 136 -28.85 -3.17 12.18
N TYR A 137 -27.81 -2.35 12.11
CA TYR A 137 -27.73 -1.08 12.83
C TYR A 137 -27.93 0.15 11.95
N GLY A 138 -28.12 -0.03 10.63
CA GLY A 138 -28.31 1.08 9.68
C GLY A 138 -27.07 1.92 9.46
N VAL A 139 -25.87 1.28 9.47
CA VAL A 139 -24.57 1.96 9.30
C VAL A 139 -24.20 1.97 7.83
N GLU A 140 -23.94 3.15 7.26
CA GLU A 140 -23.48 3.30 5.88
C GLU A 140 -21.95 3.17 5.79
N MET A 141 -21.44 2.41 4.82
CA MET A 141 -20.01 2.35 4.53
C MET A 141 -19.64 3.50 3.58
N ILE A 142 -18.77 4.40 4.02
CA ILE A 142 -18.33 5.59 3.26
C ILE A 142 -16.83 5.50 2.92
N GLY A 143 -16.39 6.27 1.91
CA GLY A 143 -15.00 6.24 1.41
C GLY A 143 -14.75 5.18 0.34
N ALA A 144 -15.19 3.95 0.59
CA ALA A 144 -15.30 2.88 -0.40
C ALA A 144 -16.37 1.92 0.07
N ASN A 145 -17.21 1.44 -0.83
CA ASN A 145 -18.24 0.45 -0.52
C ASN A 145 -17.66 -0.98 -0.58
N GLU A 146 -18.42 -1.95 -0.08
CA GLU A 146 -18.01 -3.36 -0.02
C GLU A 146 -17.65 -3.93 -1.39
N HIS A 147 -18.42 -3.56 -2.42
CA HIS A 147 -18.20 -4.06 -3.78
C HIS A 147 -16.87 -3.53 -4.36
N ALA A 148 -16.56 -2.25 -4.17
CA ALA A 148 -15.31 -1.66 -4.60
C ALA A 148 -14.11 -2.27 -3.85
N ILE A 149 -14.24 -2.49 -2.54
CA ILE A 149 -13.19 -3.12 -1.74
C ILE A 149 -12.96 -4.56 -2.21
N GLU A 150 -14.02 -5.35 -2.35
CA GLU A 150 -13.91 -6.75 -2.77
C GLU A 150 -13.33 -6.87 -4.19
N LYS A 151 -13.76 -6.02 -5.12
CA LYS A 151 -13.27 -6.01 -6.50
C LYS A 151 -11.80 -5.60 -6.61
N ALA A 152 -11.32 -4.71 -5.73
CA ALA A 152 -9.93 -4.28 -5.69
C ALA A 152 -9.01 -5.31 -5.02
N GLU A 153 -9.49 -6.00 -3.98
CA GLU A 153 -8.66 -6.87 -3.13
C GLU A 153 -8.65 -8.34 -3.63
N ASP A 154 -9.72 -8.78 -4.28
CA ASP A 154 -9.78 -10.10 -4.91
C ASP A 154 -8.99 -10.07 -6.22
N ARG A 155 -7.89 -10.82 -6.27
CA ARG A 155 -6.97 -10.83 -7.42
C ARG A 155 -7.61 -11.25 -8.73
N LEU A 156 -8.54 -12.21 -8.70
CA LEU A 156 -9.22 -12.67 -9.90
C LEU A 156 -10.19 -11.60 -10.40
N LYS A 157 -11.03 -11.06 -9.49
CA LYS A 157 -11.96 -9.98 -9.82
C LYS A 157 -11.22 -8.74 -10.33
N PHE A 158 -10.10 -8.38 -9.69
CA PHE A 158 -9.26 -7.29 -10.13
C PHE A 158 -8.70 -7.52 -11.54
N LYS A 159 -8.12 -8.71 -11.80
CA LYS A 159 -7.60 -9.07 -13.12
C LYS A 159 -8.66 -9.02 -14.19
N ASP A 160 -9.85 -9.59 -13.91
CA ASP A 160 -10.97 -9.57 -14.86
C ASP A 160 -11.44 -8.13 -15.14
N ALA A 161 -11.51 -7.29 -14.11
CA ALA A 161 -11.82 -5.88 -14.23
C ALA A 161 -10.79 -5.14 -15.11
N MET A 162 -9.49 -5.36 -14.87
CA MET A 162 -8.42 -4.75 -15.68
C MET A 162 -8.51 -5.20 -17.14
N THR A 163 -8.74 -6.49 -17.37
CA THR A 163 -8.93 -7.03 -18.73
C THR A 163 -10.15 -6.40 -19.42
N GLY A 164 -11.24 -6.21 -18.69
CA GLY A 164 -12.49 -5.60 -19.18
C GLY A 164 -12.31 -4.16 -19.70
N ILE A 165 -11.38 -3.41 -19.12
CA ILE A 165 -11.03 -2.03 -19.56
C ILE A 165 -9.82 -1.97 -20.48
N GLY A 166 -9.34 -3.12 -20.96
CA GLY A 166 -8.23 -3.21 -21.94
C GLY A 166 -6.85 -3.01 -21.32
N LEU A 167 -6.70 -3.10 -20.00
CA LEU A 167 -5.43 -3.09 -19.30
C LEU A 167 -4.89 -4.50 -19.10
N HIS A 168 -3.58 -4.60 -18.93
CA HIS A 168 -2.88 -5.87 -18.73
C HIS A 168 -2.40 -6.01 -17.29
N SER A 169 -2.62 -7.18 -16.73
CA SER A 169 -1.98 -7.65 -15.49
C SER A 169 -0.91 -8.69 -15.84
N ALA A 170 -0.14 -9.14 -14.85
CA ALA A 170 0.77 -10.26 -15.04
C ALA A 170 0.03 -11.50 -15.58
N LYS A 171 0.64 -12.22 -16.51
CA LYS A 171 0.08 -13.47 -17.03
C LYS A 171 -0.01 -14.47 -15.90
N SER A 172 -1.20 -14.97 -15.65
CA SER A 172 -1.44 -15.81 -14.47
C SER A 172 -2.53 -16.83 -14.72
N GLY A 173 -2.59 -17.85 -13.88
CA GLY A 173 -3.65 -18.84 -13.87
C GLY A 173 -3.76 -19.55 -12.52
N ILE A 174 -4.97 -20.02 -12.24
CA ILE A 174 -5.27 -20.79 -11.05
C ILE A 174 -5.06 -22.27 -11.36
N ALA A 175 -4.57 -23.03 -10.38
CA ALA A 175 -4.39 -24.47 -10.43
C ALA A 175 -4.78 -25.11 -9.10
N HIS A 176 -5.52 -26.21 -9.15
CA HIS A 176 -5.93 -27.02 -7.99
C HIS A 176 -5.22 -28.38 -7.95
N SER A 177 -4.35 -28.64 -8.93
CA SER A 177 -3.54 -29.86 -9.02
C SER A 177 -2.23 -29.57 -9.72
N MET A 178 -1.25 -30.50 -9.59
CA MET A 178 0.01 -30.41 -10.33
C MET A 178 -0.18 -30.44 -11.84
N GLU A 179 -1.14 -31.22 -12.34
CA GLU A 179 -1.45 -31.29 -13.77
C GLU A 179 -1.93 -29.92 -14.29
N GLU A 180 -2.84 -29.27 -13.57
CA GLU A 180 -3.30 -27.93 -13.88
C GLU A 180 -2.19 -26.91 -13.76
N ALA A 181 -1.32 -27.01 -12.75
CA ALA A 181 -0.17 -26.13 -12.57
C ALA A 181 0.77 -26.17 -13.78
N LEU A 182 1.09 -27.35 -14.27
CA LEU A 182 1.90 -27.54 -15.48
C LEU A 182 1.18 -27.06 -16.75
N ALA A 183 -0.15 -27.15 -16.81
CA ALA A 183 -0.93 -26.61 -17.92
C ALA A 183 -0.90 -25.06 -17.92
N VAL A 184 -1.04 -24.44 -16.75
CA VAL A 184 -0.91 -22.98 -16.58
C VAL A 184 0.49 -22.53 -16.97
N GLN A 185 1.54 -23.20 -16.49
CA GLN A 185 2.93 -22.91 -16.84
C GLN A 185 3.14 -22.93 -18.35
N ARG A 186 2.72 -24.00 -19.05
CA ARG A 186 2.84 -24.12 -20.52
C ARG A 186 2.11 -22.99 -21.25
N ARG A 187 0.91 -22.60 -20.78
CA ARG A 187 0.15 -21.49 -21.35
C ARG A 187 0.90 -20.16 -21.19
N ILE A 188 1.40 -19.87 -20.00
CA ILE A 188 2.17 -18.64 -19.75
C ILE A 188 3.42 -18.61 -20.65
N VAL A 189 4.16 -19.71 -20.78
CA VAL A 189 5.32 -19.81 -21.68
C VAL A 189 4.92 -19.52 -23.13
N GLN A 190 3.79 -20.02 -23.61
CA GLN A 190 3.31 -19.74 -24.96
C GLN A 190 2.97 -18.25 -25.18
N GLU A 191 2.49 -17.57 -24.13
CA GLU A 191 2.10 -16.18 -24.23
C GLU A 191 3.27 -15.19 -24.11
N ILE A 192 4.28 -15.50 -23.28
CA ILE A 192 5.43 -14.61 -23.05
C ILE A 192 6.71 -15.01 -23.79
N GLY A 193 6.80 -16.26 -24.21
CA GLY A 193 8.00 -16.83 -24.85
C GLY A 193 9.09 -17.24 -23.86
N GLY A 194 10.23 -17.70 -24.39
CA GLY A 194 11.39 -18.08 -23.60
C GLY A 194 11.19 -19.37 -22.80
N THR A 195 11.87 -19.48 -21.65
CA THR A 195 11.76 -20.64 -20.74
C THR A 195 10.53 -20.54 -19.84
N GLY A 196 9.94 -19.34 -19.71
CA GLY A 196 8.87 -19.04 -18.79
C GLY A 196 9.32 -18.89 -17.32
N PHE A 197 10.59 -19.05 -17.02
CA PHE A 197 11.13 -18.85 -15.68
C PHE A 197 11.90 -17.51 -15.60
N PRO A 198 11.90 -16.89 -14.40
CA PRO A 198 11.27 -17.31 -13.15
C PRO A 198 9.73 -17.20 -13.18
N MET A 199 9.06 -18.00 -12.32
CA MET A 199 7.62 -17.94 -12.08
C MET A 199 7.31 -17.71 -10.62
N VAL A 200 6.23 -16.97 -10.33
CA VAL A 200 5.75 -16.73 -8.98
C VAL A 200 4.61 -17.69 -8.67
N ILE A 201 4.70 -18.40 -7.56
CA ILE A 201 3.67 -19.31 -7.08
C ILE A 201 3.16 -18.80 -5.75
N ARG A 202 1.85 -18.66 -5.62
CA ARG A 202 1.19 -18.15 -4.41
C ARG A 202 0.01 -19.04 -4.04
N PRO A 203 0.09 -19.77 -2.91
CA PRO A 203 -1.07 -20.50 -2.41
C PRO A 203 -2.16 -19.51 -1.99
N SER A 204 -3.41 -19.84 -2.36
CA SER A 204 -4.57 -19.05 -1.97
C SER A 204 -4.90 -19.24 -0.49
N PHE A 205 -5.41 -18.20 0.15
CA PHE A 205 -5.87 -18.17 1.55
C PHE A 205 -4.81 -18.51 2.60
N THR A 206 -3.51 -18.36 2.28
CA THR A 206 -2.42 -18.52 3.24
C THR A 206 -2.01 -17.16 3.84
N LEU A 207 -1.68 -17.17 5.14
CA LEU A 207 -1.22 -15.96 5.83
C LEU A 207 0.24 -15.62 5.43
N GLY A 208 0.46 -14.38 4.99
CA GLY A 208 1.80 -13.85 4.76
C GLY A 208 2.60 -14.54 3.66
N GLY A 209 1.92 -15.13 2.66
CA GLY A 209 2.59 -15.81 1.53
C GLY A 209 3.22 -17.16 1.89
N THR A 210 2.80 -17.77 3.02
CA THR A 210 3.30 -19.08 3.46
C THR A 210 3.09 -20.14 2.37
N GLY A 211 4.14 -20.88 2.04
CA GLY A 211 4.13 -21.94 1.02
C GLY A 211 4.32 -21.45 -0.41
N GLY A 212 4.27 -20.14 -0.64
CA GLY A 212 4.61 -19.55 -1.93
C GLY A 212 6.11 -19.41 -2.15
N GLY A 213 6.48 -19.02 -3.35
CA GLY A 213 7.86 -18.79 -3.72
C GLY A 213 8.03 -18.39 -5.18
N ILE A 214 9.27 -18.20 -5.55
CA ILE A 214 9.69 -17.93 -6.93
C ILE A 214 10.45 -19.16 -7.39
N ALA A 215 10.02 -19.75 -8.49
CA ALA A 215 10.69 -20.87 -9.13
C ALA A 215 11.55 -20.36 -10.28
N TYR A 216 12.82 -20.70 -10.28
CA TYR A 216 13.78 -20.33 -11.32
C TYR A 216 14.00 -21.45 -12.35
N ASN A 217 13.51 -22.64 -12.06
CA ASN A 217 13.63 -23.83 -12.91
C ASN A 217 12.43 -24.77 -12.71
N PRO A 218 12.25 -25.79 -13.56
CA PRO A 218 11.14 -26.75 -13.46
C PRO A 218 11.10 -27.53 -12.14
N GLU A 219 12.27 -27.90 -11.59
CA GLU A 219 12.38 -28.68 -10.36
C GLU A 219 11.85 -27.88 -9.16
N GLU A 220 12.28 -26.63 -9.02
CA GLU A 220 11.77 -25.71 -8.00
C GLU A 220 10.27 -25.44 -8.18
N PHE A 221 9.81 -25.30 -9.43
CA PHE A 221 8.40 -25.11 -9.73
C PHE A 221 7.56 -26.26 -9.19
N GLU A 222 7.95 -27.50 -9.46
CA GLU A 222 7.22 -28.67 -8.94
C GLU A 222 7.25 -28.74 -7.41
N GLU A 223 8.39 -28.48 -6.78
CA GLU A 223 8.53 -28.51 -5.33
C GLU A 223 7.63 -27.45 -4.66
N ILE A 224 7.68 -26.20 -5.15
CA ILE A 224 6.92 -25.10 -4.59
C ILE A 224 5.40 -25.32 -4.83
N CYS A 225 5.01 -25.80 -6.01
CA CYS A 225 3.60 -26.08 -6.30
C CYS A 225 3.05 -27.21 -5.39
N LYS A 226 3.77 -28.32 -5.22
CA LYS A 226 3.35 -29.43 -4.33
C LYS A 226 3.17 -28.91 -2.89
N ARG A 227 4.19 -28.22 -2.36
CA ARG A 227 4.13 -27.64 -1.01
C ARG A 227 3.00 -26.61 -0.87
N GLY A 228 2.77 -25.79 -1.89
CA GLY A 228 1.73 -24.76 -1.88
C GLY A 228 0.32 -25.36 -1.92
N LEU A 229 0.07 -26.40 -2.70
CA LEU A 229 -1.19 -27.14 -2.75
C LEU A 229 -1.51 -27.77 -1.38
N ASP A 230 -0.50 -28.37 -0.74
CA ASP A 230 -0.68 -28.98 0.59
C ASP A 230 -0.98 -27.96 1.69
N LEU A 231 -0.47 -26.73 1.57
CA LEU A 231 -0.63 -25.67 2.56
C LEU A 231 -1.84 -24.78 2.31
N SER A 232 -2.38 -24.75 1.09
CA SER A 232 -3.61 -24.01 0.79
C SER A 232 -4.82 -24.73 1.35
N PRO A 233 -5.68 -24.09 2.15
CA PRO A 233 -6.91 -24.69 2.67
C PRO A 233 -7.88 -25.13 1.58
N THR A 234 -7.77 -24.56 0.39
CA THR A 234 -8.62 -24.85 -0.78
C THR A 234 -7.90 -25.64 -1.85
N ASN A 235 -6.66 -26.10 -1.60
CA ASN A 235 -5.78 -26.73 -2.59
C ASN A 235 -5.68 -25.89 -3.87
N GLU A 236 -5.48 -24.57 -3.72
CA GLU A 236 -5.48 -23.63 -4.83
C GLU A 236 -4.17 -22.84 -4.87
N LEU A 237 -3.59 -22.73 -6.07
CA LEU A 237 -2.42 -21.92 -6.37
C LEU A 237 -2.75 -20.87 -7.42
N LEU A 238 -2.27 -19.67 -7.22
CA LEU A 238 -2.10 -18.69 -8.29
C LEU A 238 -0.65 -18.80 -8.81
N ILE A 239 -0.50 -19.03 -10.11
CA ILE A 239 0.78 -19.11 -10.80
C ILE A 239 0.87 -17.92 -11.75
N GLU A 240 1.95 -17.16 -11.67
CA GLU A 240 2.13 -15.91 -12.41
C GLU A 240 3.50 -15.85 -13.11
N GLU A 241 3.55 -15.14 -14.26
CA GLU A 241 4.83 -14.73 -14.81
C GLU A 241 5.56 -13.85 -13.78
N SER A 242 6.88 -13.97 -13.72
CA SER A 242 7.68 -13.12 -12.85
C SER A 242 7.97 -11.78 -13.53
N LEU A 243 7.80 -10.71 -12.78
CA LEU A 243 8.17 -9.36 -13.17
C LEU A 243 9.48 -8.90 -12.50
N ILE A 244 10.26 -9.83 -11.93
CA ILE A 244 11.55 -9.51 -11.31
C ILE A 244 12.42 -8.73 -12.28
N GLY A 245 13.03 -7.66 -11.80
CA GLY A 245 13.89 -6.80 -12.59
C GLY A 245 13.14 -5.77 -13.45
N TRP A 246 11.81 -5.76 -13.46
CA TRP A 246 11.03 -4.70 -14.09
C TRP A 246 11.03 -3.44 -13.21
N LYS A 247 10.86 -2.28 -13.84
CA LYS A 247 10.70 -1.02 -13.14
C LYS A 247 9.34 -0.96 -12.46
N GLU A 248 9.28 -0.32 -11.29
CA GLU A 248 8.06 -0.18 -10.52
C GLU A 248 7.71 1.28 -10.30
N TYR A 249 6.42 1.60 -10.51
CA TYR A 249 5.87 2.94 -10.35
C TYR A 249 4.55 2.90 -9.60
N GLU A 250 4.28 3.99 -8.90
CA GLU A 250 3.01 4.18 -8.19
C GLU A 250 2.38 5.51 -8.57
N MET A 251 1.06 5.53 -8.67
CA MET A 251 0.27 6.75 -8.84
C MET A 251 -0.63 6.92 -7.62
N GLU A 252 -0.48 8.05 -6.93
CA GLU A 252 -1.40 8.47 -5.89
C GLU A 252 -2.52 9.28 -6.52
N VAL A 253 -3.74 8.78 -6.41
CA VAL A 253 -4.91 9.27 -7.15
C VAL A 253 -6.01 9.62 -6.17
N VAL A 254 -6.71 10.72 -6.44
CA VAL A 254 -7.91 11.08 -5.68
C VAL A 254 -9.06 11.30 -6.66
N ARG A 255 -10.22 10.69 -6.37
CA ARG A 255 -11.44 10.82 -7.16
C ARG A 255 -12.63 11.11 -6.27
N ASP A 256 -13.56 11.94 -6.75
CA ASP A 256 -14.81 12.29 -6.10
C ASP A 256 -16.07 11.78 -6.83
N LYS A 257 -17.23 11.97 -6.21
CA LYS A 257 -18.54 11.55 -6.77
C LYS A 257 -18.94 12.31 -8.05
N ALA A 258 -18.37 13.48 -8.30
CA ALA A 258 -18.60 14.25 -9.53
C ALA A 258 -17.65 13.82 -10.68
N ASP A 259 -16.89 12.73 -10.46
CA ASP A 259 -15.88 12.21 -11.38
C ASP A 259 -14.68 13.15 -11.61
N ASN A 260 -14.47 14.14 -10.75
CA ASN A 260 -13.20 14.84 -10.71
C ASN A 260 -12.12 13.86 -10.25
N CYS A 261 -11.06 13.71 -11.04
CA CYS A 261 -10.00 12.76 -10.75
C CYS A 261 -8.64 13.41 -11.01
N ILE A 262 -7.76 13.36 -10.01
CA ILE A 262 -6.43 13.99 -10.06
C ILE A 262 -5.34 12.99 -9.69
N ILE A 263 -4.18 13.13 -10.32
CA ILE A 263 -2.95 12.48 -9.89
C ILE A 263 -2.24 13.43 -8.92
N VAL A 264 -2.19 13.04 -7.65
CA VAL A 264 -1.52 13.85 -6.62
C VAL A 264 -0.01 13.76 -6.77
N CYS A 265 0.50 12.56 -7.05
CA CYS A 265 1.93 12.32 -7.19
C CYS A 265 2.20 11.06 -8.01
N SER A 266 3.23 11.10 -8.85
CA SER A 266 3.87 9.91 -9.41
C SER A 266 5.10 9.57 -8.58
N ILE A 267 5.27 8.28 -8.29
CA ILE A 267 6.36 7.75 -7.47
C ILE A 267 7.09 6.69 -8.28
N GLU A 268 8.43 6.70 -8.22
CA GLU A 268 9.27 5.67 -8.79
C GLU A 268 10.03 4.94 -7.69
N ASN A 269 9.96 3.61 -7.70
CA ASN A 269 10.79 2.77 -6.86
C ASN A 269 12.11 2.52 -7.60
N LEU A 270 13.24 2.87 -6.96
CA LEU A 270 14.57 2.70 -7.58
C LEU A 270 14.97 1.23 -7.61
N ASP A 271 14.57 0.47 -6.60
CA ASP A 271 14.76 -0.98 -6.58
C ASP A 271 13.76 -1.63 -7.53
N PRO A 272 14.19 -2.64 -8.30
CA PRO A 272 13.31 -3.30 -9.26
C PRO A 272 12.26 -4.17 -8.56
N MET A 273 11.25 -4.59 -9.33
CA MET A 273 10.28 -5.59 -8.89
C MET A 273 10.96 -6.82 -8.29
N GLY A 274 10.43 -7.30 -7.18
CA GLY A 274 10.99 -8.37 -6.35
C GLY A 274 11.36 -7.91 -4.94
N ILE A 275 11.51 -6.59 -4.74
CA ILE A 275 11.70 -5.95 -3.44
C ILE A 275 10.38 -5.28 -3.05
N HIS A 276 10.01 -5.39 -1.76
CA HIS A 276 8.79 -4.75 -1.27
C HIS A 276 8.90 -3.22 -1.36
N THR A 277 7.87 -2.52 -1.84
CA THR A 277 7.87 -1.06 -2.03
C THR A 277 8.23 -0.27 -0.77
N GLY A 278 7.86 -0.78 0.42
CA GLY A 278 8.26 -0.21 1.70
C GLY A 278 9.77 -0.25 1.96
N ASP A 279 10.46 -1.22 1.39
CA ASP A 279 11.92 -1.43 1.52
C ASP A 279 12.71 -0.80 0.38
N SER A 280 12.02 -0.32 -0.66
CA SER A 280 12.65 0.35 -1.79
C SER A 280 12.99 1.81 -1.48
N ILE A 281 14.06 2.30 -2.06
CA ILE A 281 14.33 3.74 -2.18
C ILE A 281 13.34 4.29 -3.20
N THR A 282 12.57 5.32 -2.82
CA THR A 282 11.56 5.90 -3.70
C THR A 282 11.82 7.36 -4.00
N VAL A 283 11.46 7.79 -5.17
CA VAL A 283 11.61 9.18 -5.62
C VAL A 283 10.30 9.73 -6.17
N ALA A 284 10.01 10.96 -5.85
CA ALA A 284 8.85 11.70 -6.31
C ALA A 284 9.26 13.10 -6.81
N PRO A 285 8.79 13.56 -7.99
CA PRO A 285 8.04 12.77 -8.97
C PRO A 285 8.92 11.70 -9.62
N ALA A 286 8.31 10.73 -10.32
CA ALA A 286 9.03 9.72 -11.09
C ALA A 286 10.02 10.38 -12.06
N GLN A 287 11.27 9.90 -12.09
CA GLN A 287 12.39 10.55 -12.80
C GLN A 287 12.65 9.95 -14.19
N THR A 288 12.33 8.67 -14.38
CA THR A 288 12.70 7.94 -15.62
C THR A 288 11.53 7.66 -16.55
N LEU A 289 10.33 8.20 -16.26
CA LEU A 289 9.19 8.15 -17.17
C LEU A 289 9.33 9.21 -18.26
N THR A 290 9.06 8.82 -19.50
CA THR A 290 8.74 9.78 -20.57
C THR A 290 7.34 10.34 -20.33
N ASP A 291 7.05 11.53 -20.89
CA ASP A 291 5.70 12.10 -20.80
C ASP A 291 4.63 11.14 -21.36
N LYS A 292 4.92 10.44 -22.44
CA LYS A 292 4.01 9.44 -23.03
C LYS A 292 3.69 8.31 -22.04
N GLU A 293 4.69 7.76 -21.36
CA GLU A 293 4.50 6.71 -20.35
C GLU A 293 3.72 7.23 -19.15
N TYR A 294 4.03 8.44 -18.69
CA TYR A 294 3.28 9.11 -17.63
C TYR A 294 1.80 9.26 -17.99
N GLN A 295 1.49 9.76 -19.19
CA GLN A 295 0.11 9.94 -19.65
C GLN A 295 -0.63 8.60 -19.79
N LEU A 296 0.05 7.53 -20.20
CA LEU A 296 -0.53 6.19 -20.24
C LEU A 296 -0.90 5.71 -18.84
N MET A 297 0.01 5.85 -17.87
CA MET A 297 -0.25 5.48 -16.47
C MET A 297 -1.36 6.33 -15.84
N ARG A 298 -1.35 7.64 -16.12
CA ARG A 298 -2.39 8.57 -15.67
C ARG A 298 -3.78 8.13 -16.16
N ASN A 299 -3.91 7.89 -17.46
CA ASN A 299 -5.16 7.46 -18.06
C ASN A 299 -5.61 6.10 -17.55
N ALA A 300 -4.67 5.16 -17.37
CA ALA A 300 -4.93 3.85 -16.79
C ALA A 300 -5.43 3.98 -15.34
N SER A 301 -4.79 4.80 -14.52
CA SER A 301 -5.19 5.03 -13.13
C SER A 301 -6.62 5.57 -13.03
N ILE A 302 -6.98 6.55 -13.85
CA ILE A 302 -8.33 7.10 -13.89
C ILE A 302 -9.36 6.03 -14.32
N ALA A 303 -9.03 5.23 -15.33
CA ALA A 303 -9.90 4.14 -15.80
C ALA A 303 -10.07 3.07 -14.71
N ILE A 304 -9.00 2.73 -13.98
CA ILE A 304 -9.02 1.75 -12.88
C ILE A 304 -9.95 2.22 -11.75
N LEU A 305 -9.82 3.47 -11.28
CA LEU A 305 -10.66 3.97 -10.21
C LEU A 305 -12.15 3.98 -10.59
N ARG A 306 -12.45 4.30 -11.85
CA ARG A 306 -13.82 4.24 -12.38
C ARG A 306 -14.35 2.82 -12.43
N GLU A 307 -13.55 1.86 -12.92
CA GLU A 307 -13.94 0.46 -13.05
C GLU A 307 -14.11 -0.21 -11.68
N ILE A 308 -13.24 0.05 -10.73
CA ILE A 308 -13.33 -0.47 -9.37
C ILE A 308 -14.52 0.17 -8.63
N GLY A 309 -14.83 1.44 -8.92
CA GLY A 309 -15.94 2.16 -8.31
C GLY A 309 -15.55 2.94 -7.05
N VAL A 310 -14.28 3.29 -6.88
CA VAL A 310 -13.87 4.24 -5.83
C VAL A 310 -14.20 5.64 -6.31
N ASP A 311 -15.11 6.30 -5.62
CA ASP A 311 -15.66 7.61 -5.98
C ASP A 311 -15.63 8.64 -4.85
N THR A 312 -15.01 8.33 -3.72
CA THR A 312 -14.94 9.21 -2.55
C THR A 312 -13.64 9.07 -1.77
N GLY A 313 -12.50 9.10 -2.47
CA GLY A 313 -11.26 9.00 -1.71
C GLY A 313 -9.97 8.93 -2.50
N GLY A 314 -8.90 8.74 -1.74
CA GLY A 314 -7.57 8.49 -2.25
C GLY A 314 -7.30 7.01 -2.47
N SER A 315 -6.53 6.73 -3.50
CA SER A 315 -6.14 5.37 -3.88
C SER A 315 -4.71 5.36 -4.40
N ASN A 316 -4.05 4.23 -4.21
CA ASN A 316 -2.73 3.97 -4.77
C ASN A 316 -2.86 2.93 -5.89
N VAL A 317 -2.31 3.22 -7.06
CA VAL A 317 -2.25 2.30 -8.20
C VAL A 317 -0.80 1.99 -8.51
N GLN A 318 -0.45 0.71 -8.57
CA GLN A 318 0.90 0.24 -8.82
C GLN A 318 1.03 -0.34 -10.22
N PHE A 319 2.10 0.06 -10.90
CA PHE A 319 2.43 -0.35 -12.25
C PHE A 319 3.83 -0.94 -12.31
N SER A 320 4.03 -1.86 -13.24
CA SER A 320 5.36 -2.33 -13.59
C SER A 320 5.60 -2.19 -15.09
N ILE A 321 6.82 -1.78 -15.46
CA ILE A 321 7.23 -1.61 -16.86
C ILE A 321 8.46 -2.47 -17.14
N ASP A 322 8.36 -3.31 -18.18
CA ASP A 322 9.51 -4.02 -18.71
C ASP A 322 10.53 -3.03 -19.30
N PRO A 323 11.73 -2.92 -18.75
CA PRO A 323 12.72 -1.96 -19.24
C PRO A 323 13.24 -2.25 -20.64
N LYS A 324 12.99 -3.46 -21.18
CA LYS A 324 13.43 -3.87 -22.50
C LYS A 324 12.39 -3.61 -23.59
N THR A 325 11.13 -3.88 -23.30
CA THR A 325 10.05 -3.82 -24.30
C THR A 325 9.11 -2.63 -24.11
N GLY A 326 9.13 -2.00 -22.92
CA GLY A 326 8.16 -0.97 -22.54
C GLY A 326 6.75 -1.52 -22.25
N ARG A 327 6.59 -2.84 -22.13
CA ARG A 327 5.31 -3.45 -21.73
C ARG A 327 4.96 -2.99 -20.33
N MET A 328 3.80 -2.39 -20.18
CA MET A 328 3.23 -1.95 -18.91
C MET A 328 2.19 -2.94 -18.41
N VAL A 329 2.24 -3.27 -17.13
CA VAL A 329 1.21 -4.06 -16.43
C VAL A 329 0.77 -3.36 -15.16
N VAL A 330 -0.50 -3.57 -14.81
CA VAL A 330 -1.07 -3.15 -13.52
C VAL A 330 -0.80 -4.24 -12.51
N ILE A 331 -0.23 -3.89 -11.36
CA ILE A 331 0.08 -4.83 -10.28
C ILE A 331 -1.11 -4.94 -9.33
N GLU A 332 -1.51 -3.82 -8.75
CA GLU A 332 -2.63 -3.76 -7.81
C GLU A 332 -3.15 -2.33 -7.68
N MET A 333 -4.31 -2.21 -7.09
CA MET A 333 -4.89 -0.95 -6.67
C MET A 333 -5.37 -1.08 -5.23
N ASN A 334 -4.95 -0.16 -4.38
CA ASN A 334 -5.39 -0.09 -3.00
C ASN A 334 -6.56 0.91 -2.89
N PRO A 335 -7.81 0.47 -2.58
CA PRO A 335 -9.00 1.34 -2.54
C PRO A 335 -9.06 2.11 -1.20
N ARG A 336 -7.95 2.66 -0.77
CA ARG A 336 -7.76 3.31 0.53
C ARG A 336 -6.53 4.20 0.53
N VAL A 337 -6.47 5.08 1.51
CA VAL A 337 -5.23 5.80 1.81
C VAL A 337 -4.16 4.79 2.23
N SER A 338 -2.98 4.89 1.61
CA SER A 338 -1.85 3.99 1.79
C SER A 338 -0.71 4.69 2.54
N ARG A 339 0.39 3.98 2.79
CA ARG A 339 1.62 4.58 3.30
C ARG A 339 2.21 5.58 2.30
N SER A 340 2.23 5.22 1.03
CA SER A 340 2.66 6.12 -0.05
C SER A 340 1.79 7.37 -0.16
N SER A 341 0.50 7.31 0.19
CA SER A 341 -0.35 8.50 0.25
C SER A 341 0.12 9.52 1.30
N ALA A 342 0.58 9.05 2.46
CA ALA A 342 1.15 9.95 3.48
C ALA A 342 2.46 10.57 3.00
N LEU A 343 3.31 9.78 2.35
CA LEU A 343 4.57 10.25 1.75
C LEU A 343 4.31 11.24 0.62
N ALA A 344 3.37 10.95 -0.27
CA ALA A 344 2.93 11.85 -1.34
C ALA A 344 2.37 13.16 -0.78
N SER A 345 1.60 13.10 0.32
CA SER A 345 1.10 14.28 1.00
C SER A 345 2.23 15.17 1.53
N LYS A 346 3.27 14.55 2.13
CA LYS A 346 4.46 15.29 2.56
C LYS A 346 5.26 15.84 1.36
N ALA A 347 5.40 15.05 0.30
CA ALA A 347 6.16 15.43 -0.89
C ALA A 347 5.53 16.61 -1.63
N THR A 348 4.20 16.62 -1.77
CA THR A 348 3.49 17.62 -2.58
C THR A 348 2.87 18.75 -1.78
N GLY A 349 2.66 18.55 -0.48
CA GLY A 349 1.86 19.45 0.36
C GLY A 349 0.34 19.25 0.20
N PHE A 350 -0.12 18.32 -0.67
CA PHE A 350 -1.53 18.01 -0.86
C PHE A 350 -2.01 17.03 0.22
N PRO A 351 -2.95 17.39 1.11
CA PRO A 351 -3.33 16.58 2.26
C PRO A 351 -4.33 15.49 1.88
N ILE A 352 -3.86 14.40 1.26
CA ILE A 352 -4.71 13.32 0.71
C ILE A 352 -5.73 12.81 1.74
N ALA A 353 -5.29 12.49 2.97
CA ALA A 353 -6.18 11.92 3.98
C ALA A 353 -7.28 12.90 4.42
N LYS A 354 -6.94 14.20 4.59
CA LYS A 354 -7.90 15.26 4.89
C LYS A 354 -8.93 15.41 3.78
N VAL A 355 -8.46 15.45 2.54
CA VAL A 355 -9.33 15.57 1.36
C VAL A 355 -10.22 14.35 1.22
N ALA A 356 -9.65 13.13 1.28
CA ALA A 356 -10.41 11.88 1.19
C ALA A 356 -11.50 11.77 2.27
N ALA A 357 -11.22 12.19 3.52
CA ALA A 357 -12.23 12.23 4.57
C ALA A 357 -13.39 13.20 4.26
N LYS A 358 -13.11 14.35 3.67
CA LYS A 358 -14.13 15.31 3.24
C LYS A 358 -14.93 14.81 2.04
N LEU A 359 -14.29 14.16 1.08
CA LEU A 359 -14.98 13.52 -0.05
C LEU A 359 -15.93 12.41 0.44
N ALA A 360 -15.52 11.63 1.43
CA ALA A 360 -16.34 10.57 2.01
C ALA A 360 -17.64 11.08 2.64
N VAL A 361 -17.69 12.34 3.09
CA VAL A 361 -18.90 12.99 3.64
C VAL A 361 -19.60 13.90 2.62
N GLY A 362 -19.28 13.75 1.33
CA GLY A 362 -20.07 14.30 0.23
C GLY A 362 -19.54 15.58 -0.43
N TYR A 363 -18.37 16.09 -0.03
CA TYR A 363 -17.72 17.17 -0.77
C TYR A 363 -17.17 16.67 -2.12
N THR A 364 -16.99 17.61 -3.04
CA THR A 364 -16.28 17.38 -4.31
C THR A 364 -14.96 18.13 -4.33
N LEU A 365 -14.03 17.71 -5.21
CA LEU A 365 -12.70 18.33 -5.29
C LEU A 365 -12.73 19.80 -5.69
N ASP A 366 -13.71 20.22 -6.47
CA ASP A 366 -13.89 21.62 -6.89
C ASP A 366 -14.50 22.50 -5.78
N GLU A 367 -15.22 21.92 -4.82
CA GLU A 367 -15.73 22.61 -3.63
C GLU A 367 -14.66 22.82 -2.56
N LEU A 368 -13.66 21.92 -2.50
CA LEU A 368 -12.58 21.99 -1.53
C LEU A 368 -11.50 22.97 -1.94
N LYS A 369 -11.00 23.73 -0.98
CA LYS A 369 -9.86 24.62 -1.19
C LYS A 369 -8.55 23.85 -1.20
N ASN A 370 -7.65 24.20 -2.09
CA ASN A 370 -6.32 23.63 -2.17
C ASN A 370 -5.40 24.26 -1.11
N ASP A 371 -4.95 23.46 -0.15
CA ASP A 371 -4.09 23.92 0.94
C ASP A 371 -2.71 24.42 0.42
N ILE A 372 -2.18 23.83 -0.67
CA ILE A 372 -0.89 24.23 -1.27
C ILE A 372 -0.92 25.70 -1.72
N THR A 373 -2.05 26.16 -2.25
CA THR A 373 -2.22 27.53 -2.75
C THR A 373 -2.83 28.49 -1.72
N GLY A 374 -2.93 28.07 -0.46
CA GLY A 374 -3.62 28.83 0.58
C GLY A 374 -5.11 29.05 0.28
N GLY A 375 -5.70 28.16 -0.51
CA GLY A 375 -7.11 28.23 -0.90
C GLY A 375 -7.40 29.10 -2.12
N ALA A 376 -6.38 29.54 -2.85
CA ALA A 376 -6.56 30.34 -4.06
C ALA A 376 -7.14 29.54 -5.23
N THR A 377 -6.88 28.24 -5.27
CA THR A 377 -7.43 27.29 -6.27
C THR A 377 -8.24 26.19 -5.57
N PRO A 378 -9.14 25.51 -6.28
CA PRO A 378 -9.80 24.32 -5.76
C PRO A 378 -8.84 23.11 -5.71
N ALA A 379 -9.20 22.11 -4.91
CA ALA A 379 -8.43 20.88 -4.77
C ALA A 379 -8.47 19.98 -6.01
N SER A 380 -9.28 20.31 -7.01
CA SER A 380 -9.32 19.62 -8.31
C SER A 380 -8.11 19.93 -9.22
N PHE A 381 -7.24 20.86 -8.84
CA PHE A 381 -5.98 21.13 -9.54
C PHE A 381 -4.90 20.16 -9.08
N GLU A 382 -4.31 19.43 -10.03
CA GLU A 382 -3.19 18.52 -9.76
C GLU A 382 -1.99 19.28 -9.19
N PRO A 383 -1.33 18.78 -8.13
CA PRO A 383 -0.10 19.37 -7.64
C PRO A 383 1.00 19.34 -8.71
N SER A 384 1.77 20.41 -8.77
CA SER A 384 2.97 20.50 -9.60
C SER A 384 4.13 20.92 -8.72
N ILE A 385 5.18 20.11 -8.70
CA ILE A 385 6.39 20.35 -7.90
C ILE A 385 7.60 20.54 -8.79
N ASP A 386 8.47 21.50 -8.42
CA ASP A 386 9.70 21.84 -9.12
C ASP A 386 10.96 21.43 -8.33
N TYR A 387 10.82 20.42 -7.49
CA TYR A 387 11.85 19.82 -6.66
C TYR A 387 11.69 18.30 -6.68
N VAL A 388 12.71 17.61 -6.17
CA VAL A 388 12.71 16.15 -6.06
C VAL A 388 12.69 15.74 -4.59
N VAL A 389 11.89 14.77 -4.26
CA VAL A 389 11.81 14.17 -2.93
C VAL A 389 12.28 12.73 -3.00
N THR A 390 13.25 12.38 -2.15
CA THR A 390 13.75 11.00 -2.03
C THR A 390 13.41 10.46 -0.65
N LYS A 391 12.82 9.24 -0.61
CA LYS A 391 12.61 8.46 0.61
C LYS A 391 13.64 7.33 0.64
N ILE A 392 14.35 7.16 1.77
CA ILE A 392 15.23 6.00 2.01
C ILE A 392 14.72 5.25 3.24
N PRO A 393 14.50 3.92 3.12
CA PRO A 393 14.08 3.11 4.26
C PRO A 393 15.19 2.94 5.28
N ARG A 394 14.83 2.78 6.56
CA ARG A 394 15.73 2.45 7.66
C ARG A 394 15.52 1.02 8.08
N PHE A 395 16.60 0.27 8.16
CA PHE A 395 16.63 -1.10 8.66
C PHE A 395 17.31 -1.14 10.03
N ALA A 396 17.03 -2.17 10.81
CA ALA A 396 17.59 -2.35 12.16
C ALA A 396 18.33 -3.70 12.29
N PHE A 397 18.95 -4.17 11.21
CA PHE A 397 19.67 -5.47 11.21
C PHE A 397 20.83 -5.48 12.20
N GLU A 398 21.41 -4.32 12.50
CA GLU A 398 22.43 -4.17 13.55
C GLU A 398 21.94 -4.58 14.94
N LYS A 399 20.62 -4.53 15.17
CA LYS A 399 19.98 -4.97 16.42
C LYS A 399 19.55 -6.44 16.38
N PHE A 400 19.47 -7.03 15.20
CA PHE A 400 18.98 -8.37 14.94
C PHE A 400 19.94 -9.15 14.02
N PRO A 401 21.16 -9.46 14.50
CA PRO A 401 22.21 -10.05 13.65
C PRO A 401 21.89 -11.45 13.10
N ALA A 402 20.87 -12.12 13.65
CA ALA A 402 20.40 -13.42 13.14
C ALA A 402 19.28 -13.28 12.10
N ALA A 403 18.84 -12.06 11.79
CA ALA A 403 17.84 -11.84 10.76
C ALA A 403 18.51 -11.85 9.38
N ASP A 404 17.83 -12.47 8.40
CA ASP A 404 18.23 -12.40 7.00
C ASP A 404 18.09 -10.95 6.47
N SER A 405 19.20 -10.39 6.01
CA SER A 405 19.27 -9.01 5.50
C SER A 405 18.89 -8.88 4.01
N HIS A 406 18.73 -9.98 3.26
CA HIS A 406 18.33 -9.94 1.87
C HIS A 406 16.93 -9.34 1.74
N LEU A 407 16.79 -8.34 0.88
CA LEU A 407 15.50 -7.72 0.60
C LEU A 407 14.67 -8.61 -0.34
N THR A 408 13.40 -8.76 -0.01
CA THR A 408 12.47 -9.63 -0.73
C THR A 408 11.11 -8.94 -0.87
N THR A 409 10.11 -9.65 -1.34
CA THR A 409 8.72 -9.17 -1.36
C THR A 409 8.11 -9.00 0.04
N GLN A 410 8.84 -9.40 1.09
CA GLN A 410 8.43 -9.20 2.47
C GLN A 410 9.11 -7.96 3.06
N MET A 411 8.34 -7.01 3.59
CA MET A 411 8.86 -5.78 4.18
C MET A 411 9.68 -6.06 5.44
N LYS A 412 10.88 -5.47 5.51
CA LYS A 412 11.86 -5.59 6.61
C LYS A 412 12.23 -4.24 7.24
N SER A 413 11.94 -3.13 6.58
CA SER A 413 12.24 -1.79 7.10
C SER A 413 11.44 -1.47 8.36
N VAL A 414 12.04 -0.67 9.26
CA VAL A 414 11.47 -0.26 10.55
C VAL A 414 11.12 1.23 10.60
N GLY A 415 11.51 1.99 9.59
CA GLY A 415 11.28 3.42 9.46
C GLY A 415 11.81 3.93 8.14
N GLU A 416 11.84 5.24 7.99
CA GLU A 416 12.26 5.89 6.76
C GLU A 416 12.65 7.34 7.00
N VAL A 417 13.40 7.90 6.09
CA VAL A 417 13.68 9.34 6.01
C VAL A 417 13.20 9.85 4.67
N MET A 418 12.81 11.14 4.64
CA MET A 418 12.53 11.87 3.42
C MET A 418 13.37 13.14 3.36
N ALA A 419 13.90 13.44 2.18
CA ALA A 419 14.60 14.69 1.94
C ALA A 419 14.20 15.29 0.59
N MET A 420 14.24 16.61 0.53
CA MET A 420 13.96 17.40 -0.67
C MET A 420 15.22 18.05 -1.20
N GLY A 421 15.36 18.09 -2.52
CA GLY A 421 16.43 18.80 -3.23
C GLY A 421 15.93 19.34 -4.55
N ARG A 422 16.71 20.20 -5.18
CA ARG A 422 16.41 20.69 -6.54
C ARG A 422 16.63 19.61 -7.60
N THR A 423 17.50 18.67 -7.30
CA THR A 423 17.85 17.53 -8.15
C THR A 423 17.76 16.24 -7.35
N PHE A 424 17.68 15.10 -8.06
CA PHE A 424 17.73 13.78 -7.43
C PHE A 424 19.00 13.61 -6.57
N GLN A 425 20.16 13.98 -7.09
CA GLN A 425 21.44 13.87 -6.37
C GLN A 425 21.42 14.63 -5.05
N GLU A 426 20.86 15.84 -5.04
CA GLU A 426 20.75 16.64 -3.82
C GLU A 426 19.81 16.01 -2.80
N SER A 427 18.61 15.59 -3.23
CA SER A 427 17.61 14.97 -2.34
C SER A 427 18.11 13.65 -1.79
N PHE A 428 18.75 12.82 -2.63
CA PHE A 428 19.30 11.52 -2.26
C PHE A 428 20.42 11.64 -1.21
N GLN A 429 21.40 12.53 -1.44
CA GLN A 429 22.49 12.77 -0.50
C GLN A 429 21.99 13.31 0.84
N LYS A 430 20.99 14.19 0.82
CA LYS A 430 20.34 14.67 2.04
C LYS A 430 19.61 13.56 2.80
N ALA A 431 18.94 12.67 2.07
CA ALA A 431 18.25 11.51 2.67
C ALA A 431 19.24 10.55 3.32
N LEU A 432 20.38 10.25 2.68
CA LEU A 432 21.44 9.43 3.28
C LEU A 432 21.92 10.01 4.61
N ARG A 433 22.21 11.31 4.67
CA ARG A 433 22.56 11.96 5.94
C ARG A 433 21.46 11.89 6.98
N GLY A 434 20.23 12.05 6.53
CA GLY A 434 19.04 12.01 7.39
C GLY A 434 18.80 10.66 8.07
N LEU A 435 19.39 9.57 7.57
CA LEU A 435 19.34 8.26 8.23
C LEU A 435 20.10 8.22 9.56
N GLU A 436 21.03 9.15 9.78
CA GLU A 436 21.87 9.24 11.00
C GLU A 436 22.61 7.92 11.31
N THR A 437 23.08 7.24 10.27
CA THR A 437 23.85 5.99 10.36
C THR A 437 25.36 6.20 10.28
N GLY A 438 25.83 7.48 10.37
CA GLY A 438 27.23 7.82 10.24
C GLY A 438 27.70 7.98 8.77
N ILE A 439 26.76 8.05 7.84
CA ILE A 439 27.03 8.26 6.41
C ILE A 439 26.64 9.68 6.04
N ASP A 440 27.62 10.47 5.59
CA ASP A 440 27.40 11.86 5.18
C ASP A 440 26.97 12.03 3.71
N GLY A 441 27.03 10.97 2.95
CA GLY A 441 26.71 10.90 1.51
C GLY A 441 27.31 9.66 0.88
N LEU A 442 27.27 9.59 -0.45
CA LEU A 442 27.94 8.50 -1.19
C LEU A 442 29.46 8.69 -1.09
N THR A 443 30.13 7.68 -0.58
CA THR A 443 31.60 7.58 -0.55
C THR A 443 32.00 6.28 -1.23
N GLU A 444 33.06 6.31 -2.02
CA GLU A 444 33.62 5.11 -2.64
C GLU A 444 34.14 4.16 -1.55
N ARG A 445 33.68 2.92 -1.55
CA ARG A 445 34.06 1.89 -0.58
C ARG A 445 35.04 0.89 -1.15
N SER A 446 34.97 0.62 -2.46
CA SER A 446 35.85 -0.27 -3.15
C SER A 446 36.15 0.25 -4.55
N THR A 447 37.36 0.01 -5.03
CA THR A 447 37.77 0.19 -6.43
C THR A 447 37.84 -1.16 -7.19
N ASP A 448 37.58 -2.25 -6.48
CA ASP A 448 37.55 -3.58 -7.09
C ASP A 448 36.24 -3.76 -7.84
N ARG A 449 36.33 -3.93 -9.16
CA ARG A 449 35.16 -4.05 -10.04
C ARG A 449 34.34 -5.30 -9.76
N ASP A 450 34.97 -6.41 -9.42
CA ASP A 450 34.28 -7.69 -9.23
C ASP A 450 33.53 -7.68 -7.89
N GLU A 451 34.13 -7.12 -6.83
CA GLU A 451 33.47 -6.84 -5.55
C GLU A 451 32.26 -5.92 -5.72
N ILE A 452 32.41 -4.86 -6.51
CA ILE A 452 31.34 -3.92 -6.80
C ILE A 452 30.16 -4.59 -7.53
N ILE A 453 30.45 -5.44 -8.52
CA ILE A 453 29.42 -6.16 -9.30
C ILE A 453 28.70 -7.17 -8.42
N GLU A 454 29.40 -7.88 -7.55
CA GLU A 454 28.83 -8.83 -6.60
C GLU A 454 27.89 -8.13 -5.64
N GLU A 455 28.33 -7.04 -4.99
CA GLU A 455 27.52 -6.25 -4.04
C GLU A 455 26.28 -5.58 -4.69
N ILE A 456 26.40 -5.10 -5.93
CA ILE A 456 25.24 -4.51 -6.66
C ILE A 456 24.25 -5.60 -7.08
N GLY A 457 24.73 -6.82 -7.33
CA GLY A 457 23.89 -7.95 -7.73
C GLY A 457 23.00 -8.47 -6.61
N GLU A 458 23.32 -8.19 -5.35
CA GLU A 458 22.57 -8.65 -4.19
C GLU A 458 21.66 -7.55 -3.61
N PRO A 459 20.33 -7.74 -3.58
CA PRO A 459 19.41 -6.76 -3.00
C PRO A 459 19.49 -6.78 -1.47
N ALA A 460 20.43 -5.99 -0.92
CA ALA A 460 20.63 -5.86 0.51
C ALA A 460 20.66 -4.39 0.94
N PRO A 461 20.34 -4.08 2.21
CA PRO A 461 20.41 -2.71 2.72
C PRO A 461 21.80 -2.08 2.62
N SER A 462 22.86 -2.90 2.62
CA SER A 462 24.24 -2.47 2.40
C SER A 462 24.48 -1.93 0.99
N ALA A 463 23.76 -2.44 -0.01
CA ALA A 463 23.87 -1.97 -1.39
C ALA A 463 23.51 -0.47 -1.54
N SER A 464 22.55 0.03 -0.76
CA SER A 464 22.20 1.46 -0.73
C SER A 464 23.32 2.35 -0.15
N SER A 465 24.22 1.78 0.65
CA SER A 465 25.39 2.47 1.22
C SER A 465 26.68 2.20 0.42
N THR A 466 26.65 1.24 -0.52
CA THR A 466 27.80 0.75 -1.27
C THR A 466 27.75 1.08 -2.76
N LEU A 467 26.73 1.86 -3.23
CA LEU A 467 26.68 2.29 -4.63
C LEU A 467 27.98 3.01 -5.01
N PRO A 468 28.93 2.37 -5.73
CA PRO A 468 30.00 3.10 -6.33
C PRO A 468 29.39 3.90 -7.48
N MET A 469 29.57 5.19 -7.44
CA MET A 469 29.33 5.98 -8.65
C MET A 469 30.28 5.44 -9.72
N PRO A 470 29.78 5.06 -10.91
CA PRO A 470 30.68 4.80 -12.00
C PRO A 470 31.51 6.07 -12.19
N SER A 471 32.83 5.95 -12.08
CA SER A 471 33.72 7.01 -12.50
C SER A 471 33.29 7.41 -13.90
N ALA A 472 32.92 8.66 -14.08
CA ALA A 472 32.68 9.23 -15.40
C ALA A 472 33.97 9.13 -16.20
N SER A 473 34.16 8.00 -16.84
CA SER A 473 35.07 7.85 -17.96
C SER A 473 34.22 7.89 -19.21
N VAL A 474 34.31 9.03 -19.88
CA VAL A 474 33.89 9.36 -21.23
C VAL A 474 33.94 8.14 -22.18
#